data_fafc27ef5b7c92297bc201a213486ef8
#
_entry.id   fafc27ef5b7c92297bc201a213486ef8
#
_cell.length_a   1.000
_cell.length_b   1.000
_cell.length_c   1.000
_cell.angle_alpha   90.00
_cell.angle_beta   90.00
_cell.angle_gamma   90.00
#
_symmetry.space_group_name_H-M   'P 1'
#
loop_
_entity.id
_entity.type
_entity.pdbx_description
1 polymer ?
#
loop_
_entity_poly.entity_id
_entity_poly.type
_entity_poly.pdbx_seq_one_letter_code
_entity_poly.pdbx_strand_id
1 'polypeptide(L)'
;MRAEYSYCRDYLIKNGKPWFPVMGEMHYSRYRKEWWEESLRKIKAGGVSVVSAYVIWIHHEEEENVFDFEGCRDIGTFVRLCRKVGLSVFLRIGPFVHGEVRNGGFPDWIIEREKEGMAIRCNNEEYLGYVRRFWKKVYAQVDGCMEKDGGPVIGIQIENEYGHVGGLQGPEGEAHIRTLTAMAKEIGFDVPLYTATGWGGACIGDLLPVMGGYCEAPWDQRTCEIEPNANFVFSHTRNDALIACDHHVENANSYNEEDFPFLTAELGGGLQVTMHRRPVAKGCDVGAMSTVKMGSGAGLLGYYMYHGGSNPKGKLSTLQESRATGYLNDLPEINYDFNAPIRQYGTISDSYREIKLLALFLNDFGEDMASLRSEIPTIRILPGDMHTVRTACRHDADHG
;
A
#
# COMPACT_ATOMS: atom_id res chain seq x y z
N MET A 1 -17.37 20.79 10.29
CA MET A 1 -18.07 19.50 10.39
C MET A 1 -17.03 18.41 10.24
N ARG A 2 -17.16 17.32 11.00
CA ARG A 2 -16.35 16.11 10.86
C ARG A 2 -16.74 15.41 9.55
N ALA A 3 -15.77 14.90 8.77
CA ALA A 3 -16.06 14.14 7.58
C ALA A 3 -16.43 12.71 7.95
N GLU A 4 -17.51 12.19 7.39
CA GLU A 4 -17.95 10.81 7.59
C GLU A 4 -17.46 9.95 6.43
N TYR A 5 -16.92 8.76 6.72
CA TYR A 5 -16.41 7.83 5.71
C TYR A 5 -17.09 6.48 5.87
N SER A 6 -17.45 5.88 4.75
CA SER A 6 -18.01 4.54 4.64
C SER A 6 -17.74 3.97 3.24
N TYR A 7 -18.34 2.85 2.92
CA TYR A 7 -18.28 2.27 1.58
C TYR A 7 -19.54 1.47 1.29
N CYS A 8 -19.79 1.25 0.00
CA CYS A 8 -20.73 0.26 -0.47
C CYS A 8 -19.98 -0.77 -1.35
N ARG A 9 -20.72 -1.69 -1.94
CA ARG A 9 -20.15 -2.71 -2.83
C ARG A 9 -19.36 -2.10 -4.01
N ASP A 10 -19.77 -0.94 -4.50
CA ASP A 10 -19.25 -0.38 -5.77
C ASP A 10 -18.21 0.72 -5.56
N TYR A 11 -18.26 1.49 -4.43
CA TYR A 11 -17.37 2.65 -4.22
C TYR A 11 -17.21 3.05 -2.74
N LEU A 12 -16.22 3.89 -2.49
CA LEU A 12 -16.05 4.57 -1.22
C LEU A 12 -17.00 5.76 -1.11
N ILE A 13 -17.42 6.08 0.12
CA ILE A 13 -18.36 7.16 0.43
C ILE A 13 -17.72 8.14 1.39
N LYS A 14 -17.87 9.44 1.10
CA LYS A 14 -17.45 10.53 1.99
C LYS A 14 -18.58 11.55 2.13
N ASN A 15 -19.03 11.80 3.36
CA ASN A 15 -20.15 12.69 3.65
C ASN A 15 -21.44 12.32 2.91
N GLY A 16 -21.73 11.02 2.79
CA GLY A 16 -22.90 10.50 2.09
C GLY A 16 -22.83 10.52 0.55
N LYS A 17 -21.69 10.93 -0.04
CA LYS A 17 -21.50 11.02 -1.49
C LYS A 17 -20.44 10.04 -1.97
N PRO A 18 -20.54 9.53 -3.23
CA PRO A 18 -19.47 8.76 -3.84
C PRO A 18 -18.13 9.48 -3.76
N TRP A 19 -17.06 8.74 -3.51
CA TRP A 19 -15.74 9.31 -3.33
C TRP A 19 -14.65 8.49 -4.03
N PHE A 20 -13.93 9.14 -4.93
CA PHE A 20 -12.82 8.54 -5.66
C PHE A 20 -11.50 9.22 -5.24
N PRO A 21 -10.86 8.78 -4.15
CA PRO A 21 -9.62 9.38 -3.71
C PRO A 21 -8.40 8.94 -4.54
N VAL A 22 -7.38 9.79 -4.52
CA VAL A 22 -6.01 9.42 -4.87
C VAL A 22 -5.20 9.34 -3.60
N MET A 23 -4.54 8.20 -3.39
CA MET A 23 -3.71 7.91 -2.23
C MET A 23 -2.25 7.76 -2.64
N GLY A 24 -1.34 8.21 -1.81
CA GLY A 24 0.10 8.12 -2.07
C GLY A 24 0.87 7.61 -0.86
N GLU A 25 1.66 6.56 -1.05
CA GLU A 25 2.50 5.99 0.00
C GLU A 25 3.76 6.83 0.22
N MET A 26 3.99 7.22 1.49
CA MET A 26 5.20 7.86 1.97
C MET A 26 5.61 7.28 3.31
N HIS A 27 6.75 6.63 3.37
CA HIS A 27 7.29 6.11 4.62
C HIS A 27 8.01 7.23 5.39
N TYR A 28 7.37 7.78 6.44
CA TYR A 28 7.97 8.83 7.25
C TYR A 28 9.34 8.44 7.81
N SER A 29 9.50 7.19 8.24
CA SER A 29 10.74 6.68 8.81
C SER A 29 11.90 6.56 7.81
N ARG A 30 11.63 6.64 6.50
CA ARG A 30 12.60 6.64 5.41
C ARG A 30 12.93 8.05 4.88
N TYR A 31 12.46 9.10 5.56
CA TYR A 31 12.68 10.47 5.11
C TYR A 31 12.95 11.42 6.26
N ARG A 32 13.75 12.46 6.05
CA ARG A 32 14.13 13.40 7.11
C ARG A 32 12.93 14.19 7.62
N LYS A 33 12.77 14.28 8.94
CA LYS A 33 11.67 14.97 9.61
C LYS A 33 11.54 16.43 9.16
N GLU A 34 12.67 17.11 8.99
CA GLU A 34 12.74 18.54 8.63
C GLU A 34 12.11 18.81 7.27
N TRP A 35 12.02 17.82 6.39
CA TRP A 35 11.50 17.94 5.03
C TRP A 35 10.09 17.35 4.83
N TRP A 36 9.48 16.78 5.87
CA TRP A 36 8.15 16.18 5.76
C TRP A 36 7.08 17.16 5.31
N GLU A 37 7.03 18.39 5.91
CA GLU A 37 5.99 19.35 5.56
C GLU A 37 6.08 19.78 4.10
N GLU A 38 7.28 20.00 3.58
CA GLU A 38 7.49 20.34 2.16
C GLU A 38 7.01 19.21 1.25
N SER A 39 7.39 17.97 1.55
CA SER A 39 6.97 16.80 0.78
C SER A 39 5.47 16.56 0.85
N LEU A 40 4.84 16.68 2.01
CA LEU A 40 3.39 16.58 2.16
C LEU A 40 2.65 17.67 1.35
N ARG A 41 3.19 18.87 1.29
CA ARG A 41 2.66 19.93 0.43
C ARG A 41 2.79 19.60 -1.06
N LYS A 42 3.90 18.97 -1.48
CA LYS A 42 4.07 18.48 -2.85
C LYS A 42 3.08 17.35 -3.16
N ILE A 43 2.89 16.41 -2.25
CA ILE A 43 1.89 15.34 -2.35
C ILE A 43 0.50 15.95 -2.59
N LYS A 44 0.09 16.90 -1.75
CA LYS A 44 -1.20 17.58 -1.90
C LYS A 44 -1.31 18.38 -3.21
N ALA A 45 -0.25 19.10 -3.59
CA ALA A 45 -0.20 19.83 -4.85
C ALA A 45 -0.22 18.92 -6.08
N GLY A 46 0.11 17.65 -5.92
CA GLY A 46 -0.05 16.57 -6.90
C GLY A 46 -1.48 16.02 -7.00
N GLY A 47 -2.45 16.59 -6.27
CA GLY A 47 -3.84 16.16 -6.29
C GLY A 47 -4.17 14.99 -5.35
N VAL A 48 -3.17 14.46 -4.62
CA VAL A 48 -3.36 13.38 -3.64
C VAL A 48 -4.13 13.91 -2.43
N SER A 49 -5.12 13.16 -1.98
CA SER A 49 -5.99 13.51 -0.84
C SER A 49 -5.73 12.66 0.41
N VAL A 50 -5.08 11.50 0.24
CA VAL A 50 -4.79 10.54 1.31
C VAL A 50 -3.32 10.15 1.27
N VAL A 51 -2.63 10.21 2.40
CA VAL A 51 -1.28 9.66 2.56
C VAL A 51 -1.38 8.31 3.24
N SER A 52 -0.77 7.31 2.62
CA SER A 52 -0.57 5.99 3.21
C SER A 52 0.86 5.88 3.75
N ALA A 53 1.04 5.20 4.88
CA ALA A 53 2.36 5.00 5.47
C ALA A 53 2.46 3.71 6.27
N TYR A 54 3.52 2.93 6.04
CA TYR A 54 3.86 1.80 6.89
C TYR A 54 4.41 2.26 8.25
N VAL A 55 3.97 1.56 9.29
CA VAL A 55 4.57 1.58 10.62
C VAL A 55 5.49 0.37 10.73
N ILE A 56 6.73 0.56 10.38
CA ILE A 56 7.73 -0.53 10.27
C ILE A 56 8.28 -0.86 11.65
N TRP A 57 7.99 -2.05 12.17
CA TRP A 57 8.32 -2.44 13.55
C TRP A 57 9.81 -2.30 13.88
N ILE A 58 10.70 -2.90 13.06
CA ILE A 58 12.15 -2.83 13.29
C ILE A 58 12.71 -1.40 13.31
N HIS A 59 12.04 -0.43 12.66
CA HIS A 59 12.45 0.97 12.72
C HIS A 59 12.19 1.60 14.09
N HIS A 60 11.26 1.05 14.86
CA HIS A 60 10.82 1.59 16.16
C HIS A 60 11.30 0.76 17.36
N GLU A 61 11.60 -0.51 17.18
CA GLU A 61 12.04 -1.42 18.25
C GLU A 61 13.07 -2.42 17.69
N GLU A 62 14.24 -1.92 17.27
CA GLU A 62 15.33 -2.76 16.77
C GLU A 62 15.88 -3.66 17.89
N GLU A 63 15.97 -3.14 19.12
CA GLU A 63 16.31 -3.86 20.34
C GLU A 63 15.02 -4.10 21.15
N GLU A 64 14.85 -5.30 21.69
CA GLU A 64 13.65 -5.66 22.47
C GLU A 64 13.41 -4.70 23.64
N ASN A 65 12.21 -4.14 23.75
CA ASN A 65 11.78 -3.15 24.74
C ASN A 65 12.46 -1.76 24.63
N VAL A 66 13.28 -1.51 23.61
CA VAL A 66 13.89 -0.19 23.36
C VAL A 66 13.17 0.48 22.21
N PHE A 67 12.20 1.32 22.53
CA PHE A 67 11.37 2.01 21.53
C PHE A 67 11.96 3.36 21.13
N ASP A 68 11.94 3.66 19.83
CA ASP A 68 12.39 4.92 19.26
C ASP A 68 11.24 5.56 18.44
N PHE A 69 10.80 6.73 18.88
CA PHE A 69 9.82 7.57 18.21
C PHE A 69 10.35 9.00 18.01
N GLU A 70 11.66 9.16 17.87
CA GLU A 70 12.30 10.44 17.64
C GLU A 70 12.78 10.62 16.19
N GLY A 71 13.12 11.85 15.82
CA GLY A 71 13.63 12.16 14.50
C GLY A 71 12.68 11.70 13.39
N CYS A 72 13.18 10.94 12.43
CA CYS A 72 12.37 10.38 11.34
C CYS A 72 11.39 9.28 11.79
N ARG A 73 11.46 8.82 13.05
CA ARG A 73 10.54 7.83 13.63
C ARG A 73 9.36 8.45 14.38
N ASP A 74 9.26 9.77 14.44
CA ASP A 74 8.18 10.50 15.14
C ASP A 74 6.87 10.48 14.31
N ILE A 75 6.20 9.33 14.35
CA ILE A 75 4.92 9.12 13.67
C ILE A 75 3.84 10.12 14.11
N GLY A 76 3.84 10.50 15.39
CA GLY A 76 2.85 11.43 15.93
C GLY A 76 2.95 12.80 15.26
N THR A 77 4.16 13.35 15.12
CA THR A 77 4.38 14.61 14.38
C THR A 77 4.04 14.45 12.91
N PHE A 78 4.41 13.33 12.27
CA PHE A 78 4.08 13.10 10.87
C PHE A 78 2.57 13.13 10.61
N VAL A 79 1.78 12.42 11.41
CA VAL A 79 0.32 12.38 11.29
C VAL A 79 -0.29 13.77 11.52
N ARG A 80 0.19 14.52 12.53
CA ARG A 80 -0.27 15.90 12.78
C ARG A 80 0.09 16.85 11.64
N LEU A 81 1.25 16.67 10.97
CA LEU A 81 1.61 17.44 9.77
C LEU A 81 0.71 17.12 8.58
N CYS A 82 0.30 15.87 8.38
CA CYS A 82 -0.70 15.51 7.37
C CYS A 82 -2.00 16.30 7.60
N ARG A 83 -2.50 16.35 8.84
CA ARG A 83 -3.66 17.17 9.20
C ARG A 83 -3.44 18.66 8.89
N LYS A 84 -2.29 19.21 9.29
CA LYS A 84 -1.95 20.63 9.05
C LYS A 84 -1.98 20.96 7.56
N VAL A 85 -1.50 20.07 6.71
CA VAL A 85 -1.49 20.22 5.25
C VAL A 85 -2.88 19.95 4.64
N GLY A 86 -3.78 19.31 5.38
CA GLY A 86 -5.13 18.94 4.94
C GLY A 86 -5.14 17.66 4.09
N LEU A 87 -4.39 16.66 4.52
CA LEU A 87 -4.35 15.30 3.99
C LEU A 87 -4.95 14.33 5.01
N SER A 88 -5.75 13.39 4.53
CA SER A 88 -6.16 12.22 5.32
C SER A 88 -5.03 11.18 5.37
N VAL A 89 -5.09 10.26 6.32
CA VAL A 89 -4.04 9.27 6.55
C VAL A 89 -4.61 7.86 6.61
N PHE A 90 -3.96 6.94 5.92
CA PHE A 90 -4.04 5.49 6.12
C PHE A 90 -2.76 5.01 6.79
N LEU A 91 -2.86 4.41 7.97
CA LEU A 91 -1.71 3.77 8.60
C LEU A 91 -1.72 2.27 8.30
N ARG A 92 -0.63 1.78 7.77
CA ARG A 92 -0.41 0.36 7.51
C ARG A 92 0.41 -0.18 8.69
N ILE A 93 -0.30 -0.70 9.72
CA ILE A 93 0.31 -0.98 11.03
C ILE A 93 0.99 -2.34 11.13
N GLY A 94 1.01 -3.11 10.05
CA GLY A 94 1.60 -4.43 10.03
C GLY A 94 0.80 -5.45 10.87
N PRO A 95 1.46 -6.32 11.63
CA PRO A 95 2.87 -6.30 12.09
C PRO A 95 3.93 -6.64 11.04
N PHE A 96 3.63 -7.47 10.05
CA PHE A 96 4.45 -7.67 8.85
C PHE A 96 4.08 -6.64 7.79
N VAL A 97 5.06 -6.02 7.17
CA VAL A 97 4.84 -4.96 6.17
C VAL A 97 5.43 -5.29 4.80
N HIS A 98 6.29 -6.32 4.70
CA HIS A 98 7.18 -6.54 3.56
C HIS A 98 8.02 -5.29 3.27
N GLY A 99 7.54 -4.36 2.45
CA GLY A 99 8.06 -3.00 2.28
C GLY A 99 9.56 -2.94 1.95
N GLU A 100 10.10 -4.03 1.41
CA GLU A 100 11.53 -4.26 1.13
C GLU A 100 12.42 -3.91 2.35
N VAL A 101 11.93 -4.32 3.52
CA VAL A 101 12.59 -4.14 4.82
C VAL A 101 13.18 -5.49 5.28
N ARG A 102 14.26 -5.42 6.04
CA ARG A 102 14.82 -6.57 6.75
C ARG A 102 13.73 -7.34 7.50
N ASN A 103 13.68 -8.65 7.31
CA ASN A 103 12.70 -9.57 7.90
C ASN A 103 11.22 -9.14 7.66
N GLY A 104 10.92 -8.44 6.55
CA GLY A 104 9.57 -7.91 6.29
C GLY A 104 9.08 -6.90 7.32
N GLY A 105 10.01 -6.28 8.05
CA GLY A 105 9.75 -5.30 9.11
C GLY A 105 9.81 -5.83 10.53
N PHE A 106 9.94 -7.15 10.73
CA PHE A 106 10.14 -7.71 12.07
C PHE A 106 11.56 -7.41 12.61
N PRO A 107 11.69 -7.05 13.90
CA PRO A 107 12.99 -7.00 14.55
C PRO A 107 13.69 -8.37 14.56
N ASP A 108 15.02 -8.38 14.55
CA ASP A 108 15.82 -9.61 14.57
C ASP A 108 15.48 -10.50 15.78
N TRP A 109 15.21 -9.91 16.94
CA TRP A 109 14.85 -10.64 18.16
C TRP A 109 13.51 -11.40 18.02
N ILE A 110 12.55 -10.96 17.20
CA ILE A 110 11.33 -11.73 16.87
C ILE A 110 11.68 -12.95 16.03
N ILE A 111 12.58 -12.81 15.06
CA ILE A 111 13.05 -13.91 14.21
C ILE A 111 13.89 -14.92 15.02
N GLU A 112 14.64 -14.45 16.00
CA GLU A 112 15.36 -15.33 16.92
C GLU A 112 14.41 -16.18 17.74
N ARG A 113 13.34 -15.59 18.30
CA ARG A 113 12.29 -16.34 19.00
C ARG A 113 11.53 -17.31 18.11
N GLU A 114 11.32 -16.95 16.83
CA GLU A 114 10.76 -17.90 15.86
C GLU A 114 11.65 -19.13 15.69
N LYS A 115 12.96 -18.94 15.57
CA LYS A 115 13.94 -20.05 15.52
C LYS A 115 13.96 -20.88 16.79
N GLU A 116 13.64 -20.28 17.92
CA GLU A 116 13.50 -20.97 19.22
C GLU A 116 12.14 -21.69 19.38
N GLY A 117 11.21 -21.54 18.43
CA GLY A 117 9.95 -22.28 18.37
C GLY A 117 8.69 -21.45 18.55
N MET A 118 8.78 -20.13 18.69
CA MET A 118 7.59 -19.26 18.68
C MET A 118 7.03 -19.18 17.25
N ALA A 119 5.78 -19.56 17.04
CA ALA A 119 5.14 -19.36 15.74
C ALA A 119 4.74 -17.89 15.56
N ILE A 120 5.17 -17.27 14.45
CA ILE A 120 4.80 -15.90 14.09
C ILE A 120 3.72 -15.87 13.00
N ARG A 121 3.12 -14.70 12.78
CA ARG A 121 2.05 -14.49 11.80
C ARG A 121 0.93 -15.55 11.93
N CYS A 122 0.54 -15.84 13.15
CA CYS A 122 -0.56 -16.76 13.50
C CYS A 122 -1.12 -16.40 14.89
N ASN A 123 -2.17 -17.11 15.35
CA ASN A 123 -2.79 -16.87 16.65
C ASN A 123 -2.00 -17.52 17.82
N ASN A 124 -0.67 -17.41 17.80
CA ASN A 124 0.17 -17.77 18.93
C ASN A 124 0.09 -16.67 20.00
N GLU A 125 -0.18 -17.03 21.25
CA GLU A 125 -0.41 -16.06 22.34
C GLU A 125 0.82 -15.21 22.64
N GLU A 126 2.01 -15.78 22.62
CA GLU A 126 3.26 -15.06 22.87
C GLU A 126 3.51 -14.03 21.77
N TYR A 127 3.43 -14.43 20.51
CA TYR A 127 3.56 -13.55 19.36
C TYR A 127 2.52 -12.39 19.40
N LEU A 128 1.25 -12.72 19.63
CA LEU A 128 0.19 -11.70 19.76
C LEU A 128 0.45 -10.75 20.94
N GLY A 129 1.09 -11.23 22.01
CA GLY A 129 1.52 -10.40 23.13
C GLY A 129 2.54 -9.34 22.70
N TYR A 130 3.53 -9.71 21.88
CA TYR A 130 4.52 -8.77 21.33
C TYR A 130 3.89 -7.78 20.35
N VAL A 131 3.00 -8.22 19.46
CA VAL A 131 2.26 -7.35 18.55
C VAL A 131 1.43 -6.33 19.32
N ARG A 132 0.68 -6.78 20.33
CA ARG A 132 -0.14 -5.92 21.21
C ARG A 132 0.72 -4.87 21.92
N ARG A 133 1.89 -5.26 22.42
CA ARG A 133 2.84 -4.35 23.06
C ARG A 133 3.30 -3.27 22.10
N PHE A 134 3.75 -3.66 20.91
CA PHE A 134 4.20 -2.74 19.87
C PHE A 134 3.09 -1.77 19.46
N TRP A 135 1.91 -2.28 19.13
CA TRP A 135 0.78 -1.45 18.70
C TRP A 135 0.30 -0.47 19.77
N LYS A 136 0.33 -0.85 21.05
CA LYS A 136 0.05 0.10 22.14
C LYS A 136 1.06 1.25 22.19
N LYS A 137 2.33 0.99 21.92
CA LYS A 137 3.37 2.04 21.85
C LYS A 137 3.15 2.97 20.65
N VAL A 138 2.81 2.41 19.51
CA VAL A 138 2.47 3.19 18.32
C VAL A 138 1.21 4.02 18.55
N TYR A 139 0.14 3.41 19.07
CA TYR A 139 -1.11 4.12 19.34
C TYR A 139 -0.90 5.32 20.27
N ALA A 140 -0.09 5.16 21.31
CA ALA A 140 0.22 6.25 22.23
C ALA A 140 0.86 7.49 21.54
N GLN A 141 1.49 7.33 20.38
CA GLN A 141 2.04 8.45 19.60
C GLN A 141 0.98 9.17 18.75
N VAL A 142 -0.08 8.47 18.39
CA VAL A 142 -1.15 8.94 17.48
C VAL A 142 -2.51 9.05 18.18
N ASP A 143 -2.53 8.97 19.50
CA ASP A 143 -3.74 9.18 20.29
C ASP A 143 -4.36 10.56 20.00
N GLY A 144 -5.70 10.61 19.86
CA GLY A 144 -6.43 11.79 19.40
C GLY A 144 -6.26 12.14 17.92
N CYS A 145 -5.59 11.28 17.14
CA CYS A 145 -5.43 11.49 15.69
C CYS A 145 -6.39 10.63 14.85
N MET A 146 -7.20 9.77 15.46
CA MET A 146 -8.21 8.99 14.74
C MET A 146 -9.33 9.89 14.22
N GLU A 147 -9.98 9.46 13.16
CA GLU A 147 -11.08 10.23 12.55
C GLU A 147 -12.20 10.52 13.57
N LYS A 148 -12.54 9.55 14.42
CA LYS A 148 -13.54 9.73 15.48
C LYS A 148 -13.24 10.89 16.44
N ASP A 149 -11.96 11.23 16.60
CA ASP A 149 -11.46 12.33 17.44
C ASP A 149 -11.25 13.63 16.62
N GLY A 150 -11.70 13.64 15.36
CA GLY A 150 -11.48 14.73 14.41
C GLY A 150 -10.06 14.77 13.87
N GLY A 151 -9.30 13.68 14.00
CA GLY A 151 -7.96 13.51 13.46
C GLY A 151 -7.95 13.14 11.96
N PRO A 152 -6.77 13.04 11.35
CA PRO A 152 -6.62 12.74 9.93
C PRO A 152 -6.63 11.24 9.61
N VAL A 153 -6.49 10.35 10.61
CA VAL A 153 -6.40 8.90 10.38
C VAL A 153 -7.80 8.35 10.13
N ILE A 154 -8.07 8.04 8.86
CA ILE A 154 -9.37 7.55 8.37
C ILE A 154 -9.37 6.06 8.09
N GLY A 155 -8.21 5.44 8.03
CA GLY A 155 -8.08 4.04 7.69
C GLY A 155 -6.84 3.36 8.29
N ILE A 156 -6.99 2.06 8.50
CA ILE A 156 -5.93 1.16 8.96
C ILE A 156 -5.84 -0.02 8.01
N GLN A 157 -4.64 -0.36 7.54
CA GLN A 157 -4.37 -1.65 6.93
C GLN A 157 -3.76 -2.60 7.95
N ILE A 158 -4.30 -3.80 8.01
CA ILE A 158 -3.83 -4.91 8.83
C ILE A 158 -2.98 -5.84 7.98
N GLU A 159 -1.79 -6.19 8.45
CA GLU A 159 -0.86 -7.08 7.77
C GLU A 159 -0.48 -6.60 6.35
N ASN A 160 0.32 -7.36 5.65
CA ASN A 160 0.58 -7.19 4.23
C ASN A 160 0.79 -8.53 3.56
N GLU A 161 0.16 -8.74 2.41
CA GLU A 161 0.29 -9.96 1.59
C GLU A 161 0.13 -11.26 2.40
N TYR A 162 -0.77 -11.23 3.39
CA TYR A 162 -0.95 -12.32 4.33
C TYR A 162 -1.59 -13.55 3.66
N GLY A 163 -0.90 -14.69 3.74
CA GLY A 163 -1.28 -15.90 3.01
C GLY A 163 -0.74 -15.97 1.58
N HIS A 164 -0.23 -14.85 1.07
CA HIS A 164 0.43 -14.73 -0.22
C HIS A 164 1.95 -14.71 -0.07
N VAL A 165 2.48 -13.77 0.72
CA VAL A 165 3.89 -13.72 1.10
C VAL A 165 4.02 -14.15 2.56
N GLY A 166 4.03 -15.47 2.78
CA GLY A 166 4.01 -16.07 4.12
C GLY A 166 2.68 -15.88 4.86
N GLY A 167 2.63 -16.30 6.11
CA GLY A 167 1.40 -16.41 6.90
C GLY A 167 0.60 -17.68 6.58
N LEU A 168 -0.56 -17.80 7.20
CA LEU A 168 -1.47 -18.93 7.00
C LEU A 168 -2.46 -18.62 5.88
N GLN A 169 -3.00 -19.67 5.27
CA GLN A 169 -4.04 -19.58 4.25
C GLN A 169 -5.37 -20.14 4.77
N GLY A 170 -6.44 -19.91 4.01
CA GLY A 170 -7.76 -20.44 4.31
C GLY A 170 -8.34 -19.97 5.64
N PRO A 171 -9.18 -20.80 6.31
CA PRO A 171 -9.90 -20.38 7.51
C PRO A 171 -9.03 -19.94 8.68
N GLU A 172 -7.85 -20.52 8.84
CA GLU A 172 -6.90 -20.13 9.91
C GLU A 172 -6.27 -18.76 9.63
N GLY A 173 -5.94 -18.51 8.37
CA GLY A 173 -5.45 -17.19 7.94
C GLY A 173 -6.50 -16.10 8.10
N GLU A 174 -7.72 -16.35 7.66
CA GLU A 174 -8.85 -15.45 7.85
C GLU A 174 -9.11 -15.15 9.34
N ALA A 175 -9.02 -16.18 10.20
CA ALA A 175 -9.17 -16.02 11.65
C ALA A 175 -8.06 -15.15 12.25
N HIS A 176 -6.82 -15.25 11.75
CA HIS A 176 -5.72 -14.43 12.23
C HIS A 176 -5.92 -12.95 11.89
N ILE A 177 -6.31 -12.62 10.67
CA ILE A 177 -6.61 -11.24 10.27
C ILE A 177 -7.73 -10.66 11.13
N ARG A 178 -8.79 -11.44 11.42
CA ARG A 178 -9.87 -11.00 12.34
C ARG A 178 -9.35 -10.76 13.76
N THR A 179 -8.46 -11.63 14.26
CA THR A 179 -7.83 -11.46 15.59
C THR A 179 -7.02 -10.18 15.66
N LEU A 180 -6.18 -9.91 14.67
CA LEU A 180 -5.40 -8.67 14.59
C LEU A 180 -6.30 -7.44 14.49
N THR A 181 -7.37 -7.51 13.69
CA THR A 181 -8.33 -6.41 13.55
C THR A 181 -9.03 -6.09 14.88
N ALA A 182 -9.49 -7.11 15.59
CA ALA A 182 -10.10 -6.95 16.91
C ALA A 182 -9.11 -6.32 17.90
N MET A 183 -7.86 -6.80 17.91
CA MET A 183 -6.80 -6.26 18.76
C MET A 183 -6.50 -4.79 18.45
N ALA A 184 -6.43 -4.42 17.18
CA ALA A 184 -6.22 -3.02 16.77
C ALA A 184 -7.34 -2.12 17.31
N LYS A 185 -8.61 -2.54 17.17
CA LYS A 185 -9.79 -1.83 17.69
C LYS A 185 -9.75 -1.69 19.20
N GLU A 186 -9.45 -2.77 19.94
CA GLU A 186 -9.31 -2.77 21.39
C GLU A 186 -8.24 -1.79 21.89
N ILE A 187 -7.13 -1.64 21.16
CA ILE A 187 -6.05 -0.73 21.51
C ILE A 187 -6.46 0.73 21.30
N GLY A 188 -7.37 0.99 20.35
CA GLY A 188 -7.88 2.34 20.07
C GLY A 188 -7.73 2.79 18.61
N PHE A 189 -7.16 1.97 17.73
CA PHE A 189 -7.14 2.24 16.28
C PHE A 189 -8.55 2.10 15.68
N ASP A 190 -9.47 2.90 16.18
CA ASP A 190 -10.88 2.88 15.79
C ASP A 190 -11.13 3.90 14.67
N VAL A 191 -11.23 3.41 13.46
CA VAL A 191 -11.35 4.17 12.22
C VAL A 191 -12.49 3.63 11.35
N PRO A 192 -13.03 4.45 10.42
CA PRO A 192 -14.13 4.00 9.55
C PRO A 192 -13.74 2.96 8.51
N LEU A 193 -12.47 2.91 8.08
CA LEU A 193 -12.03 2.04 7.00
C LEU A 193 -10.90 1.12 7.46
N TYR A 194 -11.08 -0.19 7.27
CA TYR A 194 -10.03 -1.18 7.49
C TYR A 194 -9.79 -1.93 6.18
N THR A 195 -8.53 -2.10 5.83
CA THR A 195 -8.11 -2.77 4.60
C THR A 195 -7.16 -3.92 4.88
N ALA A 196 -7.09 -4.85 3.96
CA ALA A 196 -6.06 -5.87 3.86
C ALA A 196 -5.66 -6.03 2.39
N THR A 197 -4.46 -6.54 2.15
CA THR A 197 -4.02 -6.92 0.80
C THR A 197 -4.96 -7.96 0.21
N GLY A 198 -5.39 -7.77 -1.02
CA GLY A 198 -6.40 -8.60 -1.69
C GLY A 198 -5.88 -9.46 -2.84
N TRP A 199 -4.65 -9.26 -3.30
CA TRP A 199 -4.10 -10.04 -4.42
C TRP A 199 -3.52 -11.39 -3.99
N GLY A 200 -3.37 -12.31 -4.97
CA GLY A 200 -2.61 -13.54 -4.83
C GLY A 200 -3.15 -14.56 -3.83
N GLY A 201 -4.44 -14.55 -3.56
CA GLY A 201 -5.04 -15.46 -2.59
C GLY A 201 -4.86 -15.03 -1.13
N ALA A 202 -4.48 -13.77 -0.89
CA ALA A 202 -4.32 -13.24 0.46
C ALA A 202 -5.62 -13.32 1.27
N CYS A 203 -5.49 -13.53 2.57
CA CYS A 203 -6.61 -13.53 3.52
C CYS A 203 -6.98 -12.10 3.90
N ILE A 204 -8.25 -11.77 3.85
CA ILE A 204 -8.74 -10.40 4.11
C ILE A 204 -9.48 -10.23 5.44
N GLY A 205 -9.90 -11.32 6.11
CA GLY A 205 -10.57 -11.25 7.42
C GLY A 205 -11.82 -10.38 7.43
N ASP A 206 -12.59 -10.35 6.33
CA ASP A 206 -13.76 -9.50 6.10
C ASP A 206 -13.44 -7.99 5.95
N LEU A 207 -12.18 -7.62 5.74
CA LEU A 207 -11.76 -6.25 5.51
C LEU A 207 -11.88 -5.89 4.03
N LEU A 208 -11.81 -4.58 3.71
CA LEU A 208 -11.76 -4.10 2.34
C LEU A 208 -10.48 -4.59 1.65
N PRO A 209 -10.57 -5.40 0.57
CA PRO A 209 -9.40 -5.80 -0.18
C PRO A 209 -8.84 -4.62 -0.98
N VAL A 210 -7.52 -4.44 -0.92
CA VAL A 210 -6.81 -3.50 -1.77
C VAL A 210 -5.91 -4.25 -2.73
N MET A 211 -5.87 -3.79 -3.98
CA MET A 211 -5.15 -4.42 -5.08
C MET A 211 -3.89 -3.63 -5.43
N GLY A 212 -3.07 -4.20 -6.29
CA GLY A 212 -1.85 -3.59 -6.81
C GLY A 212 -1.72 -3.72 -8.33
N GLY A 213 -0.59 -3.26 -8.83
CA GLY A 213 -0.17 -3.38 -10.21
C GLY A 213 1.06 -2.56 -10.49
N TYR A 214 2.03 -3.12 -11.20
CA TYR A 214 3.28 -2.45 -11.53
C TYR A 214 3.54 -2.49 -13.03
N CYS A 215 4.33 -1.54 -13.53
CA CYS A 215 4.71 -1.49 -14.95
C CYS A 215 5.62 -2.66 -15.35
N GLU A 216 6.38 -3.19 -14.40
CA GLU A 216 7.24 -4.36 -14.55
C GLU A 216 7.47 -5.00 -13.18
N ALA A 217 8.06 -6.20 -13.12
CA ALA A 217 8.33 -6.95 -11.91
C ALA A 217 9.85 -7.01 -11.62
N PRO A 218 10.45 -6.01 -10.95
CA PRO A 218 11.89 -6.05 -10.61
C PRO A 218 12.28 -7.17 -9.65
N TRP A 219 11.32 -7.71 -8.90
CA TRP A 219 11.49 -8.87 -8.02
C TRP A 219 11.51 -10.22 -8.74
N ASP A 220 11.05 -10.30 -9.98
CA ASP A 220 11.14 -11.53 -10.79
C ASP A 220 12.60 -11.99 -10.88
N GLN A 221 12.85 -13.27 -10.58
CA GLN A 221 14.19 -13.83 -10.51
C GLN A 221 14.82 -14.08 -11.88
N ARG A 222 14.04 -14.01 -12.96
CA ARG A 222 14.55 -14.16 -14.34
C ARG A 222 15.39 -12.96 -14.73
N THR A 223 16.51 -13.21 -15.42
CA THR A 223 17.41 -12.16 -15.94
C THR A 223 17.19 -11.86 -17.44
N CYS A 224 16.16 -12.43 -18.03
CA CYS A 224 15.71 -12.15 -19.40
C CYS A 224 14.56 -11.14 -19.43
N GLU A 225 14.13 -10.75 -20.63
CA GLU A 225 12.86 -10.05 -20.78
C GLU A 225 11.71 -10.94 -20.32
N ILE A 226 10.74 -10.33 -19.65
CA ILE A 226 9.49 -10.97 -19.25
C ILE A 226 8.37 -10.60 -20.23
N GLU A 227 7.27 -11.33 -20.16
CA GLU A 227 6.14 -11.16 -21.06
C GLU A 227 5.53 -9.74 -20.92
N PRO A 228 4.93 -9.20 -21.99
CA PRO A 228 4.23 -7.91 -21.91
C PRO A 228 3.19 -7.88 -20.80
N ASN A 229 3.17 -6.78 -20.06
CA ASN A 229 2.41 -6.64 -18.82
C ASN A 229 0.90 -6.43 -19.08
N ALA A 230 0.07 -7.23 -18.41
CA ALA A 230 -1.40 -7.14 -18.49
C ALA A 230 -1.97 -5.86 -17.86
N ASN A 231 -1.21 -5.14 -17.01
CA ASN A 231 -1.63 -3.88 -16.41
C ASN A 231 -1.82 -2.73 -17.42
N PHE A 232 -1.46 -2.95 -18.69
CA PHE A 232 -1.69 -2.01 -19.79
C PHE A 232 -2.90 -2.38 -20.67
N VAL A 233 -3.71 -3.35 -20.25
CA VAL A 233 -4.92 -3.77 -20.97
C VAL A 233 -6.13 -3.62 -20.04
N PHE A 234 -7.20 -2.98 -20.52
CA PHE A 234 -8.45 -2.91 -19.76
C PHE A 234 -9.00 -4.32 -19.52
N SER A 235 -9.29 -4.61 -18.27
CA SER A 235 -9.79 -5.93 -17.85
C SER A 235 -10.62 -5.79 -16.57
N HIS A 236 -11.62 -6.64 -16.41
CA HIS A 236 -12.33 -6.79 -15.14
C HIS A 236 -11.53 -7.60 -14.10
N THR A 237 -10.42 -8.24 -14.51
CA THR A 237 -9.51 -8.92 -13.59
C THR A 237 -8.79 -7.89 -12.73
N ARG A 238 -9.00 -7.94 -11.43
CA ARG A 238 -8.40 -7.02 -10.47
C ARG A 238 -7.01 -7.46 -10.04
N ASN A 239 -6.77 -8.76 -10.04
CA ASN A 239 -5.52 -9.38 -9.59
C ASN A 239 -4.38 -9.19 -10.59
N ASP A 240 -3.16 -8.92 -10.09
CA ASP A 240 -1.94 -8.81 -10.90
C ASP A 240 -1.09 -10.07 -10.72
N ALA A 241 -0.93 -10.84 -11.80
CA ALA A 241 -0.14 -12.07 -11.81
C ALA A 241 1.38 -11.84 -11.62
N LEU A 242 1.85 -10.60 -11.74
CA LEU A 242 3.28 -10.28 -11.58
C LEU A 242 3.66 -9.89 -10.15
N ILE A 243 2.70 -9.49 -9.32
CA ILE A 243 2.99 -9.20 -7.91
C ILE A 243 3.35 -10.52 -7.20
N ALA A 244 4.46 -10.52 -6.51
CA ALA A 244 5.01 -11.67 -5.78
C ALA A 244 5.18 -12.94 -6.64
N CYS A 245 5.44 -12.79 -7.95
CA CYS A 245 5.72 -13.92 -8.82
C CYS A 245 7.00 -14.70 -8.40
N ASP A 246 7.88 -14.09 -7.63
CA ASP A 246 9.05 -14.72 -7.02
C ASP A 246 8.69 -15.66 -5.85
N HIS A 247 7.49 -15.54 -5.27
CA HIS A 247 6.98 -16.43 -4.22
C HIS A 247 6.19 -17.63 -4.75
N HIS A 248 5.98 -17.74 -6.07
CA HIS A 248 5.31 -18.87 -6.73
C HIS A 248 3.92 -19.22 -6.18
N VAL A 249 3.15 -18.22 -5.76
CA VAL A 249 1.81 -18.40 -5.19
C VAL A 249 0.75 -18.36 -6.29
N GLU A 250 -0.28 -19.19 -6.18
CA GLU A 250 -1.43 -19.17 -7.08
C GLU A 250 -2.21 -17.85 -6.94
N ASN A 251 -2.60 -17.28 -8.09
CA ASN A 251 -3.31 -15.99 -8.15
C ASN A 251 -4.84 -16.12 -7.97
N ALA A 252 -5.31 -17.07 -7.16
CA ALA A 252 -6.73 -17.20 -6.84
C ALA A 252 -7.07 -16.37 -5.59
N ASN A 253 -8.11 -15.56 -5.65
CA ASN A 253 -8.59 -14.83 -4.48
C ASN A 253 -9.32 -15.75 -3.51
N SER A 254 -9.17 -15.50 -2.21
CA SER A 254 -9.87 -16.22 -1.14
C SER A 254 -11.30 -15.70 -0.90
N TYR A 255 -11.71 -14.65 -1.61
CA TYR A 255 -12.98 -13.95 -1.45
C TYR A 255 -13.60 -13.65 -2.83
N ASN A 256 -14.89 -13.30 -2.85
CA ASN A 256 -15.56 -12.85 -4.06
C ASN A 256 -15.29 -11.36 -4.28
N GLU A 257 -14.55 -11.02 -5.34
CA GLU A 257 -14.18 -9.63 -5.69
C GLU A 257 -15.41 -8.73 -5.90
N GLU A 258 -16.53 -9.31 -6.34
CA GLU A 258 -17.75 -8.54 -6.61
C GLU A 258 -18.46 -8.03 -5.36
N ASP A 259 -18.15 -8.54 -4.18
CA ASP A 259 -18.73 -8.08 -2.91
C ASP A 259 -18.10 -6.78 -2.40
N PHE A 260 -17.01 -6.34 -3.03
CA PHE A 260 -16.22 -5.19 -2.60
C PHE A 260 -15.98 -4.19 -3.73
N PRO A 261 -15.77 -2.89 -3.42
CA PRO A 261 -15.33 -1.93 -4.41
C PRO A 261 -13.91 -2.28 -4.91
N PHE A 262 -13.61 -1.97 -6.16
CA PHE A 262 -12.25 -2.14 -6.68
C PHE A 262 -11.35 -1.01 -6.18
N LEU A 263 -10.52 -1.28 -5.20
CA LEU A 263 -9.59 -0.33 -4.60
C LEU A 263 -8.15 -0.77 -4.86
N THR A 264 -7.24 0.20 -5.01
CA THR A 264 -5.81 -0.09 -5.11
C THR A 264 -5.03 0.61 -4.01
N ALA A 265 -3.97 -0.03 -3.49
CA ALA A 265 -3.03 0.57 -2.55
C ALA A 265 -1.60 0.55 -3.08
N GLU A 266 -1.32 -0.31 -4.07
CA GLU A 266 0.03 -0.53 -4.58
C GLU A 266 0.10 -0.48 -6.10
N LEU A 267 -0.41 0.60 -6.72
CA LEU A 267 -0.03 0.92 -8.08
C LEU A 267 1.38 1.49 -8.08
N GLY A 268 2.27 0.93 -8.88
CA GLY A 268 3.63 1.42 -8.97
C GLY A 268 3.69 2.88 -9.42
N GLY A 269 4.04 3.79 -8.51
CA GLY A 269 4.37 5.17 -8.85
C GLY A 269 5.71 5.28 -9.59
N GLY A 270 6.48 4.25 -9.51
CA GLY A 270 7.74 3.94 -10.18
C GLY A 270 8.04 2.47 -9.99
N LEU A 271 9.32 2.11 -9.99
CA LEU A 271 9.80 0.74 -9.77
C LEU A 271 11.04 0.75 -8.87
N GLN A 272 11.12 -0.22 -7.97
CA GLN A 272 12.36 -0.50 -7.27
C GLN A 272 13.40 -1.11 -8.20
N VAL A 273 14.63 -1.17 -7.73
CA VAL A 273 15.73 -1.90 -8.38
C VAL A 273 16.20 -3.01 -7.46
N THR A 274 16.43 -4.18 -8.02
CA THR A 274 17.07 -5.30 -7.35
C THR A 274 18.48 -5.51 -7.89
N MET A 275 19.25 -6.41 -7.29
CA MET A 275 20.60 -6.67 -7.76
C MET A 275 20.63 -7.26 -9.19
N HIS A 276 19.61 -8.02 -9.59
CA HIS A 276 19.56 -8.76 -10.86
C HIS A 276 18.66 -8.11 -11.92
N ARG A 277 17.69 -7.25 -11.53
CA ARG A 277 16.80 -6.54 -12.45
C ARG A 277 16.73 -5.06 -12.11
N ARG A 278 16.88 -4.21 -13.13
CA ARG A 278 16.85 -2.75 -13.00
C ARG A 278 15.99 -2.14 -14.10
N PRO A 279 14.68 -2.45 -14.12
CA PRO A 279 13.79 -1.92 -15.14
C PRO A 279 13.62 -0.41 -14.97
N VAL A 280 13.27 0.26 -16.06
CA VAL A 280 12.98 1.70 -16.08
C VAL A 280 11.55 1.89 -16.54
N ALA A 281 10.67 2.29 -15.64
CA ALA A 281 9.34 2.79 -15.97
C ALA A 281 9.42 4.30 -16.24
N LYS A 282 8.90 4.75 -17.36
CA LYS A 282 8.75 6.17 -17.69
C LYS A 282 7.49 6.73 -17.04
N GLY A 283 7.40 8.05 -16.90
CA GLY A 283 6.19 8.68 -16.39
C GLY A 283 4.93 8.30 -17.18
N CYS A 284 5.03 8.26 -18.52
CA CYS A 284 3.91 7.84 -19.39
C CYS A 284 3.46 6.39 -19.16
N ASP A 285 4.34 5.48 -18.75
CA ASP A 285 3.96 4.11 -18.43
C ASP A 285 3.09 4.09 -17.16
N VAL A 286 3.49 4.84 -16.14
CA VAL A 286 2.72 4.98 -14.89
C VAL A 286 1.36 5.65 -15.17
N GLY A 287 1.33 6.69 -16.01
CA GLY A 287 0.09 7.34 -16.42
C GLY A 287 -0.85 6.42 -17.20
N ALA A 288 -0.30 5.63 -18.14
CA ALA A 288 -1.05 4.66 -18.92
C ALA A 288 -1.65 3.56 -18.03
N MET A 289 -0.86 2.96 -17.15
CA MET A 289 -1.33 1.96 -16.19
C MET A 289 -2.43 2.53 -15.28
N SER A 290 -2.25 3.73 -14.77
CA SER A 290 -3.26 4.41 -13.92
C SER A 290 -4.57 4.63 -14.67
N THR A 291 -4.51 5.04 -15.94
CA THR A 291 -5.67 5.21 -16.82
C THR A 291 -6.38 3.87 -17.05
N VAL A 292 -5.60 2.81 -17.27
CA VAL A 292 -6.16 1.45 -17.43
C VAL A 292 -6.87 1.00 -16.16
N LYS A 293 -6.28 1.17 -14.98
CA LYS A 293 -6.95 0.79 -13.71
C LYS A 293 -8.23 1.61 -13.49
N MET A 294 -8.19 2.91 -13.76
CA MET A 294 -9.38 3.77 -13.69
C MET A 294 -10.47 3.28 -14.66
N GLY A 295 -10.14 3.03 -15.93
CA GLY A 295 -11.09 2.53 -16.94
C GLY A 295 -11.57 1.12 -16.64
N SER A 296 -10.79 0.29 -15.96
CA SER A 296 -11.16 -1.06 -15.52
C SER A 296 -12.06 -1.10 -14.27
N GLY A 297 -12.43 0.04 -13.71
CA GLY A 297 -13.40 0.13 -12.61
C GLY A 297 -12.80 0.48 -11.25
N ALA A 298 -11.50 0.77 -11.15
CA ALA A 298 -10.95 1.20 -9.87
C ALA A 298 -11.64 2.45 -9.34
N GLY A 299 -11.94 2.47 -8.04
CA GLY A 299 -12.57 3.59 -7.30
C GLY A 299 -11.63 4.23 -6.27
N LEU A 300 -10.38 3.81 -6.21
CA LEU A 300 -9.28 4.42 -5.49
C LEU A 300 -8.00 4.13 -6.28
N LEU A 301 -7.21 5.16 -6.58
CA LEU A 301 -5.84 5.02 -7.10
C LEU A 301 -4.84 5.25 -5.96
N GLY A 302 -4.28 4.17 -5.44
CA GLY A 302 -3.26 4.19 -4.39
C GLY A 302 -1.89 3.82 -4.96
N TYR A 303 -0.92 4.72 -4.82
CA TYR A 303 0.41 4.58 -5.42
C TYR A 303 1.45 4.15 -4.40
N TYR A 304 2.18 3.10 -4.74
CA TYR A 304 3.34 2.59 -4.00
C TYR A 304 4.59 2.61 -4.91
N MET A 305 5.67 3.34 -4.65
CA MET A 305 5.74 4.48 -3.73
C MET A 305 5.28 5.74 -4.45
N TYR A 306 4.63 6.66 -3.76
CA TYR A 306 4.44 8.02 -4.25
C TYR A 306 5.62 8.92 -3.88
N HIS A 307 6.25 8.66 -2.74
CA HIS A 307 7.45 9.35 -2.27
C HIS A 307 8.52 8.31 -1.93
N GLY A 308 9.65 8.40 -2.62
CA GLY A 308 10.83 7.59 -2.31
C GLY A 308 11.48 8.00 -0.99
N GLY A 309 12.50 7.27 -0.58
CA GLY A 309 13.18 7.54 0.67
C GLY A 309 14.56 6.94 0.78
N SER A 310 15.08 6.98 2.00
CA SER A 310 16.32 6.32 2.41
C SER A 310 16.05 5.48 3.63
N ASN A 311 16.48 4.22 3.63
CA ASN A 311 16.42 3.42 4.83
C ASN A 311 17.17 4.13 5.96
N PRO A 312 16.61 4.21 7.18
CA PRO A 312 17.33 4.75 8.31
C PRO A 312 18.51 3.84 8.66
N LYS A 313 19.53 4.41 9.29
CA LYS A 313 20.64 3.62 9.80
C LYS A 313 20.16 2.80 11.00
N GLY A 314 20.32 1.49 10.92
CA GLY A 314 20.13 0.59 12.05
C GLY A 314 21.26 0.70 13.09
N LYS A 315 20.99 0.28 14.31
CA LYS A 315 21.96 0.21 15.40
C LYS A 315 22.70 -1.14 15.38
N LEU A 316 21.98 -2.21 15.09
CA LEU A 316 22.48 -3.59 15.16
C LEU A 316 22.67 -4.20 13.78
N SER A 317 21.88 -3.77 12.78
CA SER A 317 21.89 -4.35 11.45
C SER A 317 21.59 -3.30 10.36
N THR A 318 21.80 -3.69 9.10
CA THR A 318 21.24 -2.97 7.95
C THR A 318 19.76 -3.30 7.81
N LEU A 319 18.94 -2.35 7.37
CA LEU A 319 17.49 -2.46 7.47
C LEU A 319 16.76 -2.75 6.14
N GLN A 320 17.49 -2.94 5.04
CA GLN A 320 16.92 -3.32 3.75
C GLN A 320 16.64 -4.82 3.68
N GLU A 321 15.74 -5.21 2.79
CA GLU A 321 15.58 -6.60 2.37
C GLU A 321 16.88 -7.12 1.75
N SER A 322 17.29 -8.32 2.12
CA SER A 322 18.48 -8.95 1.59
C SER A 322 18.45 -10.47 1.70
N ARG A 323 19.26 -11.13 0.89
CA ARG A 323 19.46 -12.59 0.92
C ARG A 323 20.08 -13.07 2.23
N ALA A 324 20.73 -12.19 2.96
CA ALA A 324 21.29 -12.49 4.28
C ALA A 324 20.22 -12.85 5.32
N THR A 325 18.99 -12.42 5.11
CA THR A 325 17.82 -12.74 5.96
C THR A 325 16.81 -13.68 5.30
N GLY A 326 17.22 -14.38 4.24
CA GLY A 326 16.42 -15.43 3.60
C GLY A 326 15.48 -14.95 2.50
N TYR A 327 15.53 -13.67 2.11
CA TYR A 327 14.77 -13.14 0.97
C TYR A 327 15.44 -13.51 -0.36
N LEU A 328 14.69 -13.47 -1.43
CA LEU A 328 15.19 -13.81 -2.78
C LEU A 328 16.00 -12.67 -3.41
N ASN A 329 15.75 -11.43 -2.98
CA ASN A 329 16.34 -10.23 -3.55
C ASN A 329 17.35 -9.57 -2.59
N ASP A 330 18.34 -8.89 -3.18
CA ASP A 330 19.15 -7.91 -2.48
C ASP A 330 18.80 -6.51 -3.00
N LEU A 331 18.40 -5.63 -2.09
CA LEU A 331 18.13 -4.24 -2.39
C LEU A 331 19.25 -3.33 -1.88
N PRO A 332 19.36 -2.09 -2.40
CA PRO A 332 20.33 -1.13 -1.89
C PRO A 332 20.13 -0.88 -0.39
N GLU A 333 21.22 -0.84 0.36
CA GLU A 333 21.19 -0.64 1.83
C GLU A 333 20.50 0.68 2.21
N ILE A 334 20.83 1.77 1.52
CA ILE A 334 20.35 3.11 1.86
C ILE A 334 19.23 3.55 0.91
N ASN A 335 19.41 3.36 -0.38
CA ASN A 335 18.49 3.92 -1.37
C ASN A 335 17.15 3.19 -1.39
N TYR A 336 16.08 3.93 -1.18
CA TYR A 336 14.71 3.51 -1.39
C TYR A 336 13.97 4.53 -2.25
N ASP A 337 14.60 4.99 -3.33
CA ASP A 337 14.06 5.98 -4.25
C ASP A 337 12.81 5.49 -4.99
N PHE A 338 12.74 4.21 -5.29
CA PHE A 338 11.65 3.53 -5.98
C PHE A 338 11.31 4.15 -7.36
N ASN A 339 12.15 5.03 -7.89
CA ASN A 339 11.82 5.90 -9.03
C ASN A 339 10.45 6.60 -8.87
N ALA A 340 10.10 6.95 -7.64
CA ALA A 340 8.81 7.47 -7.24
C ALA A 340 8.49 8.84 -7.85
N PRO A 341 7.21 9.25 -7.88
CA PRO A 341 6.77 10.60 -8.26
C PRO A 341 7.52 11.71 -7.54
N ILE A 342 7.70 11.58 -6.23
CA ILE A 342 8.63 12.40 -5.45
C ILE A 342 9.81 11.51 -5.09
N ARG A 343 10.99 11.85 -5.58
CA ARG A 343 12.22 11.06 -5.47
C ARG A 343 12.78 11.09 -4.04
N GLN A 344 13.77 10.25 -3.80
CA GLN A 344 14.45 10.06 -2.50
C GLN A 344 14.80 11.36 -1.76
N TYR A 345 15.15 12.43 -2.48
CA TYR A 345 15.55 13.73 -1.92
C TYR A 345 14.51 14.84 -2.19
N GLY A 346 13.26 14.48 -2.49
CA GLY A 346 12.16 15.44 -2.62
C GLY A 346 12.03 16.11 -4.00
N THR A 347 12.82 15.71 -5.00
CA THR A 347 12.64 16.18 -6.39
C THR A 347 11.47 15.49 -7.05
N ILE A 348 10.77 16.17 -7.94
CA ILE A 348 9.65 15.59 -8.69
C ILE A 348 10.12 14.93 -9.99
N SER A 349 9.48 13.82 -10.35
CA SER A 349 9.73 13.07 -11.58
C SER A 349 8.64 13.30 -12.63
N ASP A 350 8.80 12.68 -13.80
CA ASP A 350 7.76 12.75 -14.84
C ASP A 350 6.49 11.99 -14.43
N SER A 351 6.59 10.88 -13.68
CA SER A 351 5.42 10.17 -13.17
C SER A 351 4.56 11.04 -12.23
N TYR A 352 5.17 11.97 -11.49
CA TYR A 352 4.41 12.95 -10.70
C TYR A 352 3.48 13.80 -11.58
N ARG A 353 3.94 14.21 -12.77
CA ARG A 353 3.14 15.04 -13.67
C ARG A 353 1.97 14.27 -14.26
N GLU A 354 2.21 13.02 -14.65
CA GLU A 354 1.17 12.13 -15.18
C GLU A 354 0.10 11.81 -14.13
N ILE A 355 0.52 11.42 -12.92
CA ILE A 355 -0.41 11.15 -11.82
C ILE A 355 -1.17 12.43 -11.44
N LYS A 356 -0.51 13.58 -11.39
CA LYS A 356 -1.15 14.86 -11.07
C LYS A 356 -2.28 15.19 -12.03
N LEU A 357 -2.10 14.95 -13.32
CA LEU A 357 -3.14 15.21 -14.32
C LEU A 357 -4.40 14.39 -14.01
N LEU A 358 -4.25 13.09 -13.76
CA LEU A 358 -5.37 12.20 -13.40
C LEU A 358 -5.96 12.57 -12.04
N ALA A 359 -5.12 12.90 -11.06
CA ALA A 359 -5.57 13.26 -9.72
C ALA A 359 -6.39 14.55 -9.70
N LEU A 360 -6.00 15.55 -10.48
CA LEU A 360 -6.78 16.79 -10.63
C LEU A 360 -8.12 16.54 -11.34
N PHE A 361 -8.12 15.70 -12.38
CA PHE A 361 -9.37 15.26 -13.02
C PHE A 361 -10.29 14.58 -11.99
N LEU A 362 -9.77 13.66 -11.18
CA LEU A 362 -10.57 12.98 -10.15
C LEU A 362 -11.00 13.91 -9.00
N ASN A 363 -10.25 14.97 -8.70
CA ASN A 363 -10.70 15.97 -7.74
C ASN A 363 -11.91 16.77 -8.24
N ASP A 364 -12.03 16.98 -9.55
CA ASP A 364 -13.13 17.72 -10.16
C ASP A 364 -14.32 16.80 -10.48
N PHE A 365 -14.09 15.59 -10.96
CA PHE A 365 -15.11 14.68 -11.51
C PHE A 365 -15.21 13.34 -10.76
N GLY A 366 -14.45 13.15 -9.68
CA GLY A 366 -14.37 11.85 -9.00
C GLY A 366 -15.66 11.44 -8.30
N GLU A 367 -16.52 12.38 -7.89
CA GLU A 367 -17.84 12.08 -7.30
C GLU A 367 -18.71 11.35 -8.34
N ASP A 368 -18.78 11.87 -9.57
CA ASP A 368 -19.53 11.25 -10.67
C ASP A 368 -18.86 9.94 -11.11
N MET A 369 -17.54 9.97 -11.34
CA MET A 369 -16.75 8.81 -11.77
C MET A 369 -16.84 7.62 -10.83
N ALA A 370 -16.94 7.83 -9.51
CA ALA A 370 -16.97 6.74 -8.53
C ALA A 370 -18.21 5.86 -8.68
N SER A 371 -19.36 6.44 -9.01
CA SER A 371 -20.63 5.73 -9.14
C SER A 371 -20.84 5.06 -10.51
N LEU A 372 -20.06 5.44 -11.53
CA LEU A 372 -20.17 4.90 -12.87
C LEU A 372 -19.58 3.49 -12.98
N ARG A 373 -20.25 2.59 -13.66
CA ARG A 373 -19.79 1.23 -13.94
C ARG A 373 -18.82 1.21 -15.11
N SER A 374 -17.81 0.37 -15.01
CA SER A 374 -16.85 0.13 -16.10
C SER A 374 -17.43 -0.83 -17.13
N GLU A 375 -17.39 -0.45 -18.39
CA GLU A 375 -17.67 -1.30 -19.55
C GLU A 375 -16.39 -1.39 -20.40
N ILE A 376 -16.00 -2.62 -20.71
CA ILE A 376 -14.83 -2.95 -21.49
C ILE A 376 -15.29 -3.64 -22.77
N PRO A 377 -14.81 -3.22 -23.97
CA PRO A 377 -15.15 -3.88 -25.23
C PRO A 377 -14.88 -5.38 -25.20
N THR A 378 -15.75 -6.16 -25.83
CA THR A 378 -15.63 -7.63 -25.91
C THR A 378 -14.44 -8.12 -26.72
N ILE A 379 -13.82 -7.24 -27.50
CA ILE A 379 -12.62 -7.55 -28.27
C ILE A 379 -11.45 -7.77 -27.30
N ARG A 380 -10.97 -9.01 -27.25
CA ARG A 380 -9.81 -9.35 -26.41
C ARG A 380 -8.52 -8.82 -27.05
N ILE A 381 -7.92 -7.84 -26.40
CA ILE A 381 -6.63 -7.29 -26.77
C ILE A 381 -5.56 -7.98 -25.91
N LEU A 382 -4.51 -8.51 -26.53
CA LEU A 382 -3.39 -9.11 -25.80
C LEU A 382 -2.40 -8.04 -25.35
N PRO A 383 -1.69 -8.23 -24.22
CA PRO A 383 -0.70 -7.26 -23.72
C PRO A 383 0.37 -6.87 -24.77
N GLY A 384 0.81 -7.81 -25.63
CA GLY A 384 1.79 -7.55 -26.70
C GLY A 384 1.22 -6.90 -27.96
N ASP A 385 -0.08 -6.66 -28.06
CA ASP A 385 -0.68 -5.97 -29.21
C ASP A 385 -0.40 -4.45 -29.11
N MET A 386 0.46 -3.96 -29.99
CA MET A 386 0.86 -2.54 -30.07
C MET A 386 0.07 -1.74 -31.10
N HIS A 387 -0.92 -2.34 -31.78
CA HIS A 387 -1.62 -1.75 -32.91
C HIS A 387 -3.08 -1.45 -32.62
N THR A 388 -3.75 -2.28 -31.84
CA THR A 388 -5.17 -2.11 -31.51
C THR A 388 -5.35 -1.03 -30.44
N VAL A 389 -6.23 -0.06 -30.72
CA VAL A 389 -6.58 0.99 -29.75
C VAL A 389 -7.32 0.35 -28.57
N ARG A 390 -6.85 0.62 -27.37
CA ARG A 390 -7.45 0.16 -26.11
C ARG A 390 -8.41 1.19 -25.63
N THR A 391 -9.65 0.78 -25.32
CA THR A 391 -10.71 1.67 -24.85
C THR A 391 -11.47 1.02 -23.69
N ALA A 392 -12.03 1.85 -22.83
CA ALA A 392 -13.04 1.50 -21.84
C ALA A 392 -13.99 2.67 -21.68
N CYS A 393 -15.20 2.39 -21.21
CA CYS A 393 -16.19 3.41 -20.88
C CYS A 393 -16.60 3.28 -19.41
N ARG A 394 -16.95 4.39 -18.77
CA ARG A 394 -17.65 4.36 -17.49
C ARG A 394 -18.99 5.07 -17.67
N HIS A 395 -20.06 4.39 -17.33
CA HIS A 395 -21.42 4.89 -17.55
C HIS A 395 -22.37 4.43 -16.40
N ASP A 396 -23.49 5.09 -16.29
CA ASP A 396 -24.62 4.64 -15.48
C ASP A 396 -25.78 4.19 -16.40
N ALA A 397 -26.91 3.76 -15.81
CA ALA A 397 -28.05 3.29 -16.56
C ALA A 397 -28.80 4.43 -17.33
N ASP A 398 -28.57 5.68 -16.92
CA ASP A 398 -29.29 6.84 -17.39
C ASP A 398 -28.49 7.70 -18.38
N HIS A 399 -27.14 7.52 -18.39
CA HIS A 399 -26.22 8.31 -19.20
C HIS A 399 -25.26 7.36 -19.95
N GLY A 400 -25.72 6.90 -21.09
CA GLY A 400 -24.96 6.12 -22.07
C GLY A 400 -24.26 6.99 -23.10
#